data_b0fafad21b150394fc1433e616b730b2
#
_entry.id   b0fafad21b150394fc1433e616b730b2
#
_cell.length_a   1.000
_cell.length_b   1.000
_cell.length_c   1.000
_cell.angle_alpha   90.00
_cell.angle_beta   90.00
_cell.angle_gamma   90.00
#
_symmetry.space_group_name_H-M   'P 1'
#
loop_
_entity.id
_entity.type
_entity.pdbx_description
1 polymer ?
#
loop_
_entity_poly.entity_id
_entity_poly.type
_entity_poly.pdbx_seq_one_letter_code
_entity_poly.pdbx_strand_id
1 'polypeptide(L)'
;MIPVFILLYKTLIKLFIEMRLGLRRIFHFTGGVPMYCEPEYSPWGEIQRCETLAPGIFFISTASHGGILVSNTVTRTLSDAARECGFWDGIYLCYEEDCQACVVLRELLDQDRQNVPSWVKDAAAFERDINRSLQRYNPGYWEARGESRMIHPRPRQRRRRSACAR
;
A
#
# COMPACT_ATOMS: atom_id res chain seq x y z
N MET A 1 -16.40 19.51 -9.70
CA MET A 1 -15.19 19.26 -10.53
C MET A 1 -14.30 18.30 -9.77
N ILE A 2 -14.28 17.03 -10.16
CA ILE A 2 -13.38 16.03 -9.58
C ILE A 2 -11.95 16.43 -9.99
N PRO A 3 -10.99 16.59 -9.07
CA PRO A 3 -9.65 17.01 -9.44
C PRO A 3 -9.02 15.97 -10.37
N VAL A 4 -8.43 16.44 -11.45
CA VAL A 4 -7.74 15.64 -12.50
C VAL A 4 -6.77 14.60 -11.89
N PHE A 5 -6.29 14.86 -10.69
CA PHE A 5 -5.37 14.01 -9.94
C PHE A 5 -6.02 12.71 -9.41
N ILE A 6 -7.29 12.77 -9.01
CA ILE A 6 -8.07 11.59 -8.58
C ILE A 6 -8.34 10.68 -9.78
N LEU A 7 -8.58 11.29 -10.94
CA LEU A 7 -8.79 10.55 -12.19
C LEU A 7 -7.50 9.87 -12.67
N LEU A 8 -6.35 10.55 -12.54
CA LEU A 8 -5.02 9.97 -12.83
C LEU A 8 -4.68 8.83 -11.87
N TYR A 9 -4.97 8.98 -10.58
CA TYR A 9 -4.74 7.95 -9.57
C TYR A 9 -5.66 6.74 -9.80
N LYS A 10 -6.94 6.95 -10.08
CA LYS A 10 -7.89 5.88 -10.46
C LYS A 10 -7.48 5.18 -11.76
N THR A 11 -6.97 5.93 -12.73
CA THR A 11 -6.46 5.37 -14.00
C THR A 11 -5.15 4.61 -13.78
N LEU A 12 -4.26 5.11 -12.93
CA LEU A 12 -3.01 4.44 -12.58
C LEU A 12 -3.28 3.13 -11.82
N ILE A 13 -4.18 3.16 -10.82
CA ILE A 13 -4.61 1.95 -10.10
C ILE A 13 -5.32 0.99 -11.08
N LYS A 14 -6.17 1.48 -11.97
CA LYS A 14 -6.89 0.66 -12.94
C LYS A 14 -5.96 -0.01 -13.96
N LEU A 15 -4.96 0.70 -14.47
CA LEU A 15 -3.89 0.14 -15.30
C LEU A 15 -3.03 -0.89 -14.56
N PHE A 16 -2.77 -0.65 -13.27
CA PHE A 16 -2.08 -1.57 -12.36
C PHE A 16 -2.74 -2.93 -12.32
N ILE A 17 -4.02 -2.88 -12.28
CA ILE A 17 -4.85 -4.05 -12.13
C ILE A 17 -4.93 -4.84 -13.45
N GLU A 18 -5.06 -4.19 -14.61
CA GLU A 18 -5.29 -4.87 -15.89
C GLU A 18 -4.08 -5.63 -16.45
N MET A 19 -2.86 -5.20 -16.16
CA MET A 19 -1.65 -5.87 -16.68
C MET A 19 -1.24 -7.15 -15.95
N ARG A 20 -1.81 -7.46 -14.76
CA ARG A 20 -1.47 -8.67 -14.00
C ARG A 20 -2.32 -9.91 -14.29
N LEU A 21 -3.28 -9.84 -15.21
CA LEU A 21 -4.12 -11.00 -15.56
C LEU A 21 -3.37 -12.16 -16.26
N GLY A 22 -2.07 -12.00 -16.57
CA GLY A 22 -1.26 -13.01 -17.31
C GLY A 22 -0.41 -13.96 -16.46
N LEU A 23 -0.24 -13.75 -15.18
CA LEU A 23 0.72 -14.54 -14.38
C LEU A 23 0.17 -14.97 -13.02
N ARG A 24 -0.80 -15.90 -13.03
CA ARG A 24 -1.04 -16.75 -11.87
C ARG A 24 0.12 -17.77 -11.77
N ARG A 25 1.20 -17.42 -11.10
CA ARG A 25 2.13 -18.40 -10.54
C ARG A 25 1.75 -18.66 -9.10
N ILE A 26 1.22 -19.87 -8.89
CA ILE A 26 1.03 -20.50 -7.59
C ILE A 26 2.43 -20.63 -6.95
N PHE A 27 2.72 -19.77 -5.97
CA PHE A 27 3.86 -20.00 -5.09
C PHE A 27 3.39 -20.88 -3.92
N HIS A 28 3.67 -22.17 -4.02
CA HIS A 28 3.70 -23.04 -2.86
C HIS A 28 4.91 -22.66 -2.01
N PHE A 29 4.68 -21.95 -0.92
CA PHE A 29 5.68 -21.73 0.11
C PHE A 29 5.41 -22.68 1.28
N THR A 30 6.20 -23.75 1.38
CA THR A 30 6.18 -24.69 2.50
C THR A 30 7.05 -24.14 3.63
N GLY A 31 6.45 -23.51 4.59
CA GLY A 31 7.09 -23.06 5.83
C GLY A 31 6.18 -22.11 6.58
N GLY A 32 5.43 -22.59 7.55
CA GLY A 32 4.68 -21.98 8.66
C GLY A 32 4.32 -20.48 8.66
N VAL A 33 4.16 -19.86 7.52
CA VAL A 33 3.67 -18.48 7.39
C VAL A 33 2.15 -18.52 7.49
N PRO A 34 1.50 -17.72 8.35
CA PRO A 34 0.06 -17.64 8.38
C PRO A 34 -0.46 -17.37 6.97
N MET A 35 -1.26 -18.29 6.44
CA MET A 35 -1.90 -18.15 5.14
C MET A 35 -3.02 -17.13 5.31
N TYR A 36 -2.79 -15.89 4.89
CA TYR A 36 -3.83 -14.88 4.87
C TYR A 36 -4.76 -15.17 3.70
N CYS A 37 -6.01 -15.52 4.02
CA CYS A 37 -7.05 -15.64 3.00
C CYS A 37 -7.42 -14.26 2.45
N GLU A 38 -7.76 -14.20 1.17
CA GLU A 38 -8.34 -12.99 0.58
C GLU A 38 -9.65 -12.64 1.28
N PRO A 39 -9.95 -11.35 1.49
CA PRO A 39 -11.20 -10.91 2.09
C PRO A 39 -12.41 -11.36 1.27
N GLU A 40 -13.45 -11.84 1.95
CA GLU A 40 -14.74 -12.22 1.33
C GLU A 40 -15.71 -11.04 1.25
N TYR A 41 -15.47 -9.98 2.03
CA TYR A 41 -16.31 -8.79 2.10
C TYR A 41 -15.49 -7.51 2.21
N SER A 42 -16.11 -6.38 1.91
CA SER A 42 -15.54 -5.05 2.10
C SER A 42 -16.60 -4.03 2.53
N PRO A 43 -16.22 -2.95 3.24
CA PRO A 43 -17.16 -1.90 3.63
C PRO A 43 -17.69 -1.10 2.42
N TRP A 44 -17.09 -1.26 1.25
CA TRP A 44 -17.44 -0.52 0.03
C TRP A 44 -18.35 -1.32 -0.91
N GLY A 45 -18.75 -2.55 -0.54
CA GLY A 45 -19.63 -3.42 -1.31
C GLY A 45 -18.95 -4.70 -1.80
N GLU A 46 -19.56 -5.34 -2.79
CA GLU A 46 -19.09 -6.60 -3.35
C GLU A 46 -17.72 -6.45 -3.99
N ILE A 47 -16.79 -7.32 -3.60
CA ILE A 47 -15.41 -7.31 -4.10
C ILE A 47 -15.39 -7.81 -5.54
N GLN A 48 -15.05 -6.93 -6.47
CA GLN A 48 -14.81 -7.28 -7.87
C GLN A 48 -13.38 -7.71 -8.11
N ARG A 49 -12.46 -7.20 -7.28
CA ARG A 49 -11.04 -7.48 -7.39
C ARG A 49 -10.35 -7.35 -6.05
N CYS A 50 -9.44 -8.29 -5.78
CA CYS A 50 -8.56 -8.30 -4.63
C CYS A 50 -7.11 -8.46 -5.12
N GLU A 51 -6.20 -7.60 -4.66
CA GLU A 51 -4.77 -7.71 -4.89
C GLU A 51 -4.02 -7.71 -3.56
N THR A 52 -3.18 -8.71 -3.32
CA THR A 52 -2.34 -8.77 -2.13
C THR A 52 -1.13 -7.86 -2.30
N LEU A 53 -1.05 -6.79 -1.50
CA LEU A 53 0.08 -5.86 -1.47
C LEU A 53 1.23 -6.38 -0.60
N ALA A 54 0.87 -7.01 0.52
CA ALA A 54 1.77 -7.71 1.43
C ALA A 54 0.96 -8.76 2.21
N PRO A 55 1.59 -9.71 2.92
CA PRO A 55 0.85 -10.67 3.74
C PRO A 55 -0.13 -9.98 4.69
N GLY A 56 -1.43 -10.26 4.54
CA GLY A 56 -2.51 -9.68 5.34
C GLY A 56 -2.88 -8.23 4.99
N ILE A 57 -2.39 -7.70 3.87
CA ILE A 57 -2.71 -6.35 3.38
C ILE A 57 -3.19 -6.47 1.93
N PHE A 58 -4.43 -6.06 1.67
CA PHE A 58 -5.12 -6.28 0.42
C PHE A 58 -5.64 -4.97 -0.16
N PHE A 59 -5.41 -4.76 -1.45
CA PHE A 59 -6.10 -3.71 -2.20
C PHE A 59 -7.39 -4.28 -2.78
N ILE A 60 -8.50 -3.61 -2.48
CA ILE A 60 -9.84 -4.03 -2.89
C ILE A 60 -10.42 -3.01 -3.86
N SER A 61 -11.09 -3.50 -4.90
CA SER A 61 -11.89 -2.68 -5.81
C SER A 61 -13.30 -3.26 -5.91
N THR A 62 -14.30 -2.38 -5.85
CA THR A 62 -15.72 -2.68 -6.03
C THR A 62 -16.26 -1.92 -7.24
N ALA A 63 -17.57 -1.95 -7.49
CA ALA A 63 -18.17 -1.25 -8.64
C ALA A 63 -18.00 0.28 -8.59
N SER A 64 -17.98 0.87 -7.40
CA SER A 64 -17.97 2.34 -7.22
C SER A 64 -16.79 2.88 -6.43
N HIS A 65 -16.27 2.09 -5.49
CA HIS A 65 -15.23 2.49 -4.54
C HIS A 65 -14.19 1.38 -4.37
N GLY A 66 -13.16 1.67 -3.59
CA GLY A 66 -12.16 0.71 -3.21
C GLY A 66 -11.31 1.20 -2.05
N GLY A 67 -10.27 0.44 -1.73
CA GLY A 67 -9.37 0.82 -0.65
C GLY A 67 -8.44 -0.30 -0.25
N ILE A 68 -7.78 -0.13 0.88
CA ILE A 68 -6.88 -1.12 1.43
C ILE A 68 -7.47 -1.69 2.71
N LEU A 69 -7.53 -3.02 2.78
CA LEU A 69 -7.89 -3.78 3.97
C LEU A 69 -6.61 -4.32 4.62
N VAL A 70 -6.42 -4.02 5.89
CA VAL A 70 -5.30 -4.50 6.70
C VAL A 70 -5.86 -5.43 7.79
N SER A 71 -5.51 -6.71 7.73
CA SER A 71 -5.94 -7.68 8.74
C SER A 71 -5.48 -7.26 10.14
N ASN A 72 -6.32 -7.45 11.14
CA ASN A 72 -6.03 -7.14 12.55
C ASN A 72 -4.72 -7.77 13.04
N THR A 73 -4.34 -8.92 12.51
CA THR A 73 -3.11 -9.64 12.86
C THR A 73 -1.83 -8.92 12.42
N VAL A 74 -1.92 -8.06 11.42
CA VAL A 74 -0.77 -7.33 10.87
C VAL A 74 -0.81 -5.81 11.11
N THR A 75 -1.87 -5.28 11.72
CA THR A 75 -1.97 -3.85 12.02
C THR A 75 -0.82 -3.32 12.88
N ARG A 76 -0.21 -4.18 13.72
CA ARG A 76 0.97 -3.83 14.53
C ARG A 76 2.20 -3.47 13.69
N THR A 77 2.21 -3.80 12.41
CA THR A 77 3.29 -3.42 11.49
C THR A 77 3.15 -1.99 10.99
N LEU A 78 1.99 -1.36 11.19
CA LEU A 78 1.75 0.05 10.90
C LEU A 78 2.08 0.89 12.13
N SER A 79 2.54 2.13 11.89
CA SER A 79 2.71 3.12 12.95
C SER A 79 1.38 3.46 13.63
N ASP A 80 1.43 4.02 14.85
CA ASP A 80 0.23 4.44 15.57
C ASP A 80 -0.54 5.50 14.76
N ALA A 81 0.17 6.49 14.24
CA ALA A 81 -0.42 7.53 13.39
C ALA A 81 -1.08 6.96 12.13
N ALA A 82 -0.53 5.90 11.54
CA ALA A 82 -1.16 5.24 10.41
C ALA A 82 -2.46 4.53 10.81
N ARG A 83 -2.45 3.85 11.97
CA ARG A 83 -3.66 3.16 12.47
C ARG A 83 -4.81 4.11 12.79
N GLU A 84 -4.52 5.33 13.20
CA GLU A 84 -5.52 6.37 13.46
C GLU A 84 -6.18 6.93 12.19
N CYS A 85 -5.55 6.76 11.04
CA CYS A 85 -6.10 7.23 9.75
C CYS A 85 -7.18 6.31 9.16
N GLY A 86 -7.24 5.05 9.58
CA GLY A 86 -8.20 4.07 9.09
C GLY A 86 -9.43 3.95 9.99
N PHE A 87 -10.38 3.14 9.54
CA PHE A 87 -11.55 2.76 10.34
C PHE A 87 -11.69 1.24 10.37
N TRP A 88 -12.26 0.72 11.46
CA TRP A 88 -12.46 -0.72 11.61
C TRP A 88 -13.76 -1.18 10.98
N ASP A 89 -13.67 -2.26 10.21
CA ASP A 89 -14.80 -3.05 9.76
C ASP A 89 -14.50 -4.55 9.98
N GLY A 90 -15.22 -5.17 10.91
CA GLY A 90 -14.97 -6.54 11.33
C GLY A 90 -13.54 -6.77 11.80
N ILE A 91 -12.80 -7.61 11.08
CA ILE A 91 -11.40 -7.97 11.39
C ILE A 91 -10.38 -7.13 10.60
N TYR A 92 -10.84 -6.17 9.83
CA TYR A 92 -9.97 -5.34 9.00
C TYR A 92 -9.94 -3.90 9.48
N LEU A 93 -8.75 -3.30 9.44
CA LEU A 93 -8.55 -1.86 9.46
C LEU A 93 -8.56 -1.39 8.01
N CYS A 94 -9.51 -0.53 7.67
CA CYS A 94 -9.86 -0.14 6.31
C CYS A 94 -9.38 1.27 5.99
N TYR A 95 -8.90 1.47 4.77
CA TYR A 95 -8.37 2.74 4.26
C TYR A 95 -8.97 3.02 2.89
N GLU A 96 -9.78 4.05 2.79
CA GLU A 96 -10.47 4.44 1.56
C GLU A 96 -9.49 4.92 0.48
N GLU A 97 -9.73 4.56 -0.80
CA GLU A 97 -8.80 4.74 -1.91
C GLU A 97 -8.47 6.20 -2.21
N ASP A 98 -9.44 7.10 -2.10
CA ASP A 98 -9.30 8.49 -2.53
C ASP A 98 -8.44 9.33 -1.57
N CYS A 99 -8.41 9.00 -0.28
CA CYS A 99 -7.77 9.82 0.73
C CYS A 99 -6.84 9.08 1.71
N GLN A 100 -7.12 7.82 2.05
CA GLN A 100 -6.42 7.13 3.14
C GLN A 100 -5.45 6.04 2.65
N ALA A 101 -5.69 5.43 1.50
CA ALA A 101 -4.87 4.32 0.99
C ALA A 101 -3.39 4.67 0.88
N CYS A 102 -3.07 5.95 0.59
CA CYS A 102 -1.69 6.43 0.53
C CYS A 102 -0.93 6.29 1.87
N VAL A 103 -1.64 6.24 3.01
CA VAL A 103 -1.04 6.01 4.33
C VAL A 103 -0.40 4.63 4.37
N VAL A 104 -1.16 3.58 4.02
CA VAL A 104 -0.66 2.20 4.02
C VAL A 104 0.44 2.01 2.98
N LEU A 105 0.28 2.58 1.77
CA LEU A 105 1.32 2.53 0.74
C LEU A 105 2.63 3.17 1.24
N ARG A 106 2.56 4.28 1.98
CA ARG A 106 3.74 4.92 2.56
C ARG A 106 4.40 4.05 3.63
N GLU A 107 3.62 3.44 4.52
CA GLU A 107 4.13 2.52 5.53
C GLU A 107 4.87 1.32 4.87
N LEU A 108 4.29 0.74 3.82
CA LEU A 108 4.91 -0.36 3.09
C LEU A 108 6.22 0.05 2.40
N LEU A 109 6.24 1.23 1.76
CA LEU A 109 7.46 1.79 1.17
C LEU A 109 8.54 2.07 2.22
N ASP A 110 8.13 2.58 3.38
CA ASP A 110 9.06 2.88 4.48
C ASP A 110 9.65 1.62 5.11
N GLN A 111 8.97 0.49 5.01
CA GLN A 111 9.43 -0.80 5.54
C GLN A 111 10.16 -1.65 4.51
N ASP A 112 10.38 -1.18 3.27
CA ASP A 112 10.87 -1.97 2.14
C ASP A 112 10.07 -3.28 1.91
N ARG A 113 8.79 -3.29 2.30
CA ARG A 113 7.90 -4.46 2.20
C ARG A 113 7.13 -4.53 0.90
N GLN A 114 7.11 -3.44 0.16
CA GLN A 114 6.45 -3.37 -1.13
C GLN A 114 7.50 -3.58 -2.23
N ASN A 115 7.34 -4.65 -3.03
CA ASN A 115 7.97 -4.68 -4.32
C ASN A 115 7.32 -3.60 -5.18
N VAL A 116 8.12 -2.64 -5.64
CA VAL A 116 7.64 -1.65 -6.61
C VAL A 116 7.06 -2.44 -7.78
N PRO A 117 5.77 -2.28 -8.08
CA PRO A 117 5.14 -3.08 -9.12
C PRO A 117 5.88 -2.94 -10.44
N SER A 118 5.98 -4.02 -11.21
CA SER A 118 6.77 -4.08 -12.44
C SER A 118 6.39 -3.06 -13.52
N TRP A 119 5.18 -2.49 -13.44
CA TRP A 119 4.67 -1.47 -14.34
C TRP A 119 4.95 -0.02 -13.89
N VAL A 120 5.37 0.20 -12.63
CA VAL A 120 5.84 1.50 -12.17
C VAL A 120 7.18 1.76 -12.85
N LYS A 121 7.13 2.52 -13.92
CA LYS A 121 8.34 2.89 -14.70
C LYS A 121 9.23 3.86 -13.94
N ASP A 122 8.64 4.67 -13.09
CA ASP A 122 9.34 5.66 -12.26
C ASP A 122 8.89 5.54 -10.80
N ALA A 123 9.66 4.78 -10.02
CA ALA A 123 9.42 4.61 -8.59
C ALA A 123 9.51 5.93 -7.82
N ALA A 124 10.36 6.86 -8.27
CA ALA A 124 10.50 8.17 -7.64
C ALA A 124 9.28 9.06 -7.90
N ALA A 125 8.69 8.99 -9.09
CA ALA A 125 7.42 9.68 -9.39
C ALA A 125 6.29 9.12 -8.53
N PHE A 126 6.15 7.81 -8.45
CA PHE A 126 5.16 7.15 -7.59
C PHE A 126 5.28 7.56 -6.13
N GLU A 127 6.49 7.56 -5.58
CA GLU A 127 6.73 8.00 -4.22
C GLU A 127 6.40 9.49 -4.01
N ARG A 128 6.73 10.36 -4.98
CA ARG A 128 6.36 11.79 -4.92
C ARG A 128 4.85 11.99 -4.91
N ASP A 129 4.12 11.21 -5.68
CA ASP A 129 2.67 11.33 -5.77
C ASP A 129 1.97 10.86 -4.49
N ILE A 130 2.44 9.76 -3.88
CA ILE A 130 2.01 9.32 -2.55
C ILE A 130 2.28 10.43 -1.52
N ASN A 131 3.48 10.99 -1.49
CA ASN A 131 3.84 12.04 -0.55
C ASN A 131 2.97 13.29 -0.71
N ARG A 132 2.67 13.69 -1.94
CA ARG A 132 1.79 14.83 -2.23
C ARG A 132 0.35 14.56 -1.76
N SER A 133 -0.17 13.36 -1.99
CA SER A 133 -1.49 12.95 -1.50
C SER A 133 -1.57 13.00 0.02
N LEU A 134 -0.54 12.48 0.71
CA LEU A 134 -0.48 12.48 2.17
C LEU A 134 -0.44 13.90 2.75
N GLN A 135 0.37 14.79 2.20
CA GLN A 135 0.43 16.19 2.63
C GLN A 135 -0.92 16.90 2.48
N ARG A 136 -1.71 16.51 1.48
CA ARG A 136 -3.01 17.12 1.20
C ARG A 136 -4.15 16.55 2.02
N TYR A 137 -4.21 15.24 2.17
CA TYR A 137 -5.38 14.54 2.72
C TYR A 137 -5.14 13.96 4.12
N ASN A 138 -3.87 13.74 4.51
CA ASN A 138 -3.50 13.18 5.80
C ASN A 138 -2.31 13.95 6.43
N PRO A 139 -2.43 15.29 6.62
CA PRO A 139 -1.32 16.10 7.09
C PRO A 139 -0.82 15.67 8.48
N GLY A 140 -1.71 15.29 9.40
CA GLY A 140 -1.33 14.83 10.74
C GLY A 140 -0.47 13.56 10.70
N TYR A 141 -0.83 12.59 9.85
CA TYR A 141 0.02 11.41 9.62
C TYR A 141 1.39 11.81 9.03
N TRP A 142 1.38 12.71 8.06
CA TRP A 142 2.61 13.16 7.40
C TRP A 142 3.59 13.81 8.39
N GLU A 143 3.10 14.65 9.30
CA GLU A 143 3.87 15.30 10.35
C GLU A 143 4.43 14.29 11.35
N ALA A 144 3.57 13.42 11.92
CA ALA A 144 3.96 12.39 12.87
C ALA A 144 5.03 11.43 12.29
N ARG A 145 4.89 11.06 11.01
CA ARG A 145 5.89 10.27 10.28
C ARG A 145 7.23 11.02 10.17
N GLY A 146 7.20 12.33 9.92
CA GLY A 146 8.40 13.18 9.84
C GLY A 146 9.15 13.20 11.17
N GLU A 147 8.47 13.38 12.28
CA GLU A 147 9.03 13.38 13.63
C GLU A 147 9.64 12.03 13.99
N SER A 148 8.93 10.93 13.72
CA SER A 148 9.43 9.57 13.97
C SER A 148 10.73 9.28 13.21
N ARG A 149 10.87 9.77 11.98
CA ARG A 149 12.09 9.61 11.18
C ARG A 149 13.27 10.44 11.67
N MET A 150 13.03 11.57 12.30
CA MET A 150 14.09 12.38 12.92
C MET A 150 14.63 11.68 14.19
N ILE A 151 13.76 11.05 14.96
CA ILE A 151 14.12 10.33 16.19
C ILE A 151 14.83 9.00 15.87
N HIS A 152 14.39 8.31 14.82
CA HIS A 152 14.92 7.01 14.38
C HIS A 152 15.39 7.07 12.92
N PRO A 153 16.53 7.70 12.63
CA PRO A 153 17.05 7.78 11.28
C PRO A 153 17.38 6.37 10.76
N ARG A 154 16.86 6.02 9.59
CA ARG A 154 17.19 4.75 8.93
C ARG A 154 18.71 4.64 8.73
N PRO A 155 19.31 3.44 8.98
CA PRO A 155 20.66 3.19 8.56
C PRO A 155 20.77 3.43 7.04
N ARG A 156 21.72 4.27 6.61
CA ARG A 156 22.01 4.45 5.19
C ARG A 156 22.30 3.08 4.58
N GLN A 157 21.47 2.61 3.68
CA GLN A 157 21.78 1.43 2.87
C GLN A 157 23.10 1.69 2.15
N ARG A 158 24.16 0.96 2.54
CA ARG A 158 25.42 0.95 1.82
C ARG A 158 25.10 0.43 0.41
N ARG A 159 25.14 1.31 -0.60
CA ARG A 159 25.15 0.88 -2.00
C ARG A 159 26.24 -0.18 -2.11
N ARG A 160 25.83 -1.43 -2.31
CA ARG A 160 26.76 -2.48 -2.74
C ARG A 160 27.31 -2.01 -4.07
N ARG A 161 28.55 -1.50 -4.05
CA ARG A 161 29.32 -1.35 -5.27
C ARG A 161 29.49 -2.77 -5.80
N SER A 162 28.83 -3.07 -6.91
CA SER A 162 29.19 -4.24 -7.71
C SER A 162 30.64 -4.07 -8.10
N ALA A 163 31.50 -4.85 -7.46
CA ALA A 163 32.87 -5.05 -7.93
C ALA A 163 32.75 -5.79 -9.27
N CYS A 164 32.88 -5.06 -10.35
CA CYS A 164 33.13 -5.62 -11.66
C CYS A 164 34.54 -6.22 -11.57
N ALA A 165 34.64 -7.53 -11.39
CA ALA A 165 35.90 -8.24 -11.54
C ALA A 165 36.25 -8.29 -13.04
N ARG A 166 37.46 -7.86 -13.34
CA ARG A 166 38.12 -8.05 -14.64
C ARG A 166 38.41 -9.53 -14.90
#